data_bda39b54b5455102b2e7e049e56d9228
#
_entry.id   bda39b54b5455102b2e7e049e56d9228
#
_cell.length_a   1.000
_cell.length_b   1.000
_cell.length_c   1.000
_cell.angle_alpha   90.00
_cell.angle_beta   90.00
_cell.angle_gamma   90.00
#
_symmetry.space_group_name_H-M   'P 1'
#
loop_
_entity.id
_entity.type
_entity.pdbx_description
1 polymer ?
#
loop_
_entity_poly.entity_id
_entity_poly.type
_entity_poly.pdbx_seq_one_letter_code
_entity_poly.pdbx_strand_id
1 'polypeptide(L)'
;VPSSPAELPAEDTDSLTHEDRVAPTWTESLARTLSRPFGGPLGEHAQVGRNYFWTALRVILLLAVLTLLAGWVQKSPCIQQYVDEKGQIQLDWRGSRQFTALCYSDTVPLYTAERLDQRGSFPYITSWKDDEGKPTEHVRYMEYPVVTGIFQWLNARVAQGLVALVPGLPMTVIVYFNVTAFWLAVAWLVTVFSVARIARRRMWDAAIAAVSPLVIVHAFTNFDTIATAFATAGLLAWARKKPVLAGVLLGLGGAAKLYPLFLLGPLLLLCWRSGRVKAGLTTTASAIGAWALVNAPIALNPASHTGWKEFFRLNTERNADPDTIYNVLTQWTGWQGFDPGLTQGQAPTVLNTVSSVLFLVCCAGIAYVALSAPTRPRLAQLGFLVVAAFLLTNKVWSPQYSLWLVPLAVLALPRWKLLLAWMALDALVWVPRMYFYLGTDNKGLPIDWFLGAVLLRDAAVIGLCVIILKEIYHPERDLVRASGDEDPLAGVLADAPDRQIVTPARREPLHRMRPRSDAGDHRSRTPDAV
;
A
#
# COMPACT_ATOMS: atom_id res chain seq x y z
N VAL A 1 44.57 -28.52 2.30
CA VAL A 1 43.26 -29.18 2.45
C VAL A 1 42.36 -28.18 3.13
N PRO A 2 41.35 -27.59 2.48
CA PRO A 2 40.39 -26.69 3.14
C PRO A 2 39.36 -27.58 3.87
N SER A 3 39.24 -27.34 5.17
CA SER A 3 38.24 -27.94 6.03
C SER A 3 36.83 -27.52 5.61
N SER A 4 35.97 -28.50 5.45
CA SER A 4 34.52 -28.38 5.22
C SER A 4 33.88 -27.42 6.23
N PRO A 5 32.93 -26.54 5.84
CA PRO A 5 32.19 -25.73 6.81
C PRO A 5 31.32 -26.65 7.65
N ALA A 6 31.48 -26.53 8.98
CA ALA A 6 30.67 -27.27 9.94
C ALA A 6 29.17 -26.96 9.71
N GLU A 7 28.37 -27.98 9.52
CA GLU A 7 26.91 -27.92 9.59
C GLU A 7 26.52 -27.43 10.99
N LEU A 8 25.90 -26.24 11.05
CA LEU A 8 25.28 -25.75 12.27
C LEU A 8 24.03 -26.59 12.55
N PRO A 9 23.82 -27.04 13.80
CA PRO A 9 22.65 -27.82 14.17
C PRO A 9 21.37 -27.00 13.92
N ALA A 10 20.32 -27.68 13.48
CA ALA A 10 18.99 -27.13 13.34
C ALA A 10 18.43 -26.80 14.74
N GLU A 11 18.69 -25.58 15.22
CA GLU A 11 18.14 -25.10 16.47
C GLU A 11 16.79 -24.42 16.27
N ASP A 12 15.94 -24.71 17.22
CA ASP A 12 14.56 -24.33 17.47
C ASP A 12 14.24 -22.87 17.02
N THR A 13 13.41 -22.73 16.02
CA THR A 13 13.09 -21.45 15.35
C THR A 13 12.12 -20.56 16.14
N ASP A 14 11.84 -20.84 17.42
CA ASP A 14 10.84 -20.10 18.22
C ASP A 14 11.42 -19.08 19.21
N SER A 15 12.74 -18.94 19.33
CA SER A 15 13.30 -17.91 20.18
C SER A 15 13.47 -16.58 19.43
N LEU A 16 12.58 -15.64 19.70
CA LEU A 16 12.59 -14.25 19.21
C LEU A 16 13.94 -13.52 19.42
N THR A 17 14.80 -14.02 20.32
CA THR A 17 16.10 -13.44 20.64
C THR A 17 17.20 -13.77 19.63
N HIS A 18 17.07 -14.84 18.86
CA HIS A 18 18.09 -15.25 17.88
C HIS A 18 17.89 -14.53 16.54
N GLU A 19 16.65 -14.35 16.08
CA GLU A 19 16.34 -13.65 14.84
C GLU A 19 16.71 -12.15 14.89
N ASP A 20 16.64 -11.52 16.05
CA ASP A 20 17.00 -10.11 16.23
C ASP A 20 18.51 -9.82 16.13
N ARG A 21 19.36 -10.86 16.16
CA ARG A 21 20.81 -10.76 16.17
C ARG A 21 21.49 -11.27 14.90
N VAL A 22 20.74 -11.70 13.93
CA VAL A 22 21.31 -12.23 12.69
C VAL A 22 21.99 -11.09 11.93
N ALA A 23 23.29 -11.21 11.77
CA ALA A 23 24.06 -10.34 10.89
C ALA A 23 23.53 -10.44 9.47
N PRO A 24 23.52 -9.34 8.68
CA PRO A 24 23.17 -9.41 7.28
C PRO A 24 24.08 -10.44 6.58
N THR A 25 23.48 -11.46 5.98
CA THR A 25 24.23 -12.44 5.24
C THR A 25 24.76 -11.86 3.94
N TRP A 26 25.71 -12.54 3.28
CA TRP A 26 26.21 -12.15 1.96
C TRP A 26 25.10 -12.07 0.90
N THR A 27 23.95 -12.71 1.14
CA THR A 27 22.77 -12.65 0.30
C THR A 27 21.98 -11.34 0.46
N GLU A 28 22.14 -10.61 1.57
CA GLU A 28 21.46 -9.34 1.84
C GLU A 28 22.13 -8.17 1.10
N SER A 29 21.79 -8.01 -0.17
CA SER A 29 22.44 -7.05 -1.06
C SER A 29 22.28 -5.58 -0.62
N LEU A 30 21.15 -5.22 0.00
CA LEU A 30 20.91 -3.88 0.52
C LEU A 30 21.83 -3.58 1.70
N ALA A 31 21.87 -4.43 2.72
CA ALA A 31 22.72 -4.25 3.89
C ALA A 31 24.19 -4.21 3.51
N ARG A 32 24.63 -5.07 2.62
CA ARG A 32 25.99 -5.10 2.09
C ARG A 32 26.38 -3.81 1.34
N THR A 33 25.44 -3.25 0.56
CA THR A 33 25.70 -1.99 -0.16
C THR A 33 25.76 -0.79 0.78
N LEU A 34 24.84 -0.72 1.75
CA LEU A 34 24.78 0.37 2.73
C LEU A 34 25.92 0.31 3.75
N SER A 35 26.45 -0.86 4.08
CA SER A 35 27.59 -0.98 5.01
C SER A 35 28.91 -0.49 4.43
N ARG A 36 29.11 -0.58 3.11
CA ARG A 36 30.36 -0.19 2.45
C ARG A 36 30.84 1.22 2.76
N PRO A 37 30.01 2.29 2.69
CA PRO A 37 30.45 3.66 2.97
C PRO A 37 30.73 3.92 4.47
N PHE A 38 30.19 3.09 5.38
CA PHE A 38 30.29 3.32 6.83
C PHE A 38 31.23 2.38 7.57
N GLY A 39 31.71 1.31 6.96
CA GLY A 39 32.54 0.32 7.66
C GLY A 39 33.20 -0.69 6.75
N GLY A 40 33.22 -0.44 5.43
CA GLY A 40 33.83 -1.36 4.46
C GLY A 40 32.99 -2.61 4.16
N PRO A 41 33.55 -3.62 3.53
CA PRO A 41 32.88 -4.88 3.28
C PRO A 41 32.39 -5.53 4.58
N LEU A 42 31.20 -6.12 4.54
CA LEU A 42 30.66 -6.83 5.70
C LEU A 42 31.64 -7.90 6.20
N GLY A 43 31.98 -7.83 7.48
CA GLY A 43 32.89 -8.76 8.15
C GLY A 43 34.36 -8.33 8.15
N GLU A 44 34.76 -7.25 7.46
CA GLU A 44 36.16 -6.81 7.42
C GLU A 44 36.49 -5.86 8.58
N HIS A 45 35.60 -4.94 8.92
CA HIS A 45 35.81 -3.95 9.99
C HIS A 45 34.66 -3.91 11.01
N ALA A 46 33.51 -4.49 10.73
CA ALA A 46 32.35 -4.47 11.60
C ALA A 46 32.23 -5.79 12.39
N GLN A 47 32.17 -5.71 13.71
CA GLN A 47 31.75 -6.83 14.56
C GLN A 47 30.23 -6.95 14.50
N VAL A 48 29.73 -7.41 13.36
CA VAL A 48 28.30 -7.51 13.12
C VAL A 48 27.66 -8.59 14.01
N GLY A 49 26.53 -8.27 14.62
CA GLY A 49 25.76 -9.22 15.43
C GLY A 49 26.24 -9.40 16.89
N ARG A 50 27.29 -8.69 17.32
CA ARG A 50 27.80 -8.78 18.70
C ARG A 50 27.31 -7.66 19.63
N ASN A 51 26.65 -6.62 19.10
CA ASN A 51 26.14 -5.54 19.91
C ASN A 51 24.75 -5.88 20.43
N TYR A 52 24.60 -5.96 21.75
CA TYR A 52 23.33 -6.27 22.41
C TYR A 52 22.23 -5.24 22.14
N PHE A 53 22.59 -3.97 21.99
CA PHE A 53 21.61 -2.89 21.77
C PHE A 53 21.22 -2.74 20.29
N TRP A 54 22.19 -2.76 19.38
CA TRP A 54 21.95 -2.53 17.95
C TRP A 54 21.57 -3.84 17.23
N THR A 55 20.29 -4.20 17.29
CA THR A 55 19.74 -5.30 16.50
C THR A 55 19.32 -4.80 15.11
N ALA A 56 19.21 -5.71 14.14
CA ALA A 56 18.73 -5.38 12.78
C ALA A 56 17.39 -4.64 12.81
N LEU A 57 16.44 -5.12 13.63
CA LEU A 57 15.13 -4.48 13.78
C LEU A 57 15.24 -3.04 14.31
N ARG A 58 16.07 -2.79 15.33
CA ARG A 58 16.24 -1.43 15.88
C ARG A 58 16.85 -0.48 14.86
N VAL A 59 17.82 -0.95 14.07
CA VAL A 59 18.41 -0.15 12.99
C VAL A 59 17.38 0.17 11.91
N ILE A 60 16.58 -0.81 11.48
CA ILE A 60 15.52 -0.61 10.49
C ILE A 60 14.48 0.40 11.01
N LEU A 61 14.05 0.27 12.27
CA LEU A 61 13.11 1.22 12.87
C LEU A 61 13.72 2.62 13.03
N LEU A 62 15.01 2.73 13.36
CA LEU A 62 15.71 4.02 13.40
C LEU A 62 15.74 4.66 12.00
N LEU A 63 16.03 3.91 10.95
CA LEU A 63 15.97 4.40 9.57
C LEU A 63 14.55 4.90 9.24
N ALA A 64 13.50 4.17 9.64
CA ALA A 64 12.12 4.61 9.46
C ALA A 64 11.83 5.92 10.22
N VAL A 65 12.31 6.07 11.46
CA VAL A 65 12.17 7.32 12.23
C VAL A 65 12.85 8.48 11.51
N LEU A 66 14.07 8.29 11.01
CA LEU A 66 14.80 9.34 10.28
C LEU A 66 14.07 9.74 8.99
N THR A 67 13.51 8.77 8.26
CA THR A 67 12.72 9.03 7.06
C THR A 67 11.42 9.78 7.39
N LEU A 68 10.74 9.41 8.47
CA LEU A 68 9.55 10.11 8.96
C LEU A 68 9.87 11.53 9.43
N LEU A 69 11.01 11.74 10.09
CA LEU A 69 11.47 13.08 10.45
C LEU A 69 11.72 13.94 9.20
N ALA A 70 12.35 13.38 8.16
CA ALA A 70 12.51 14.06 6.88
C ALA A 70 11.14 14.43 6.26
N GLY A 71 10.16 13.53 6.33
CA GLY A 71 8.80 13.78 5.89
C GLY A 71 8.09 14.88 6.70
N TRP A 72 8.28 14.91 8.01
CA TRP A 72 7.76 16.00 8.84
C TRP A 72 8.41 17.35 8.51
N VAL A 73 9.74 17.37 8.33
CA VAL A 73 10.48 18.57 7.88
C VAL A 73 9.97 19.05 6.52
N GLN A 74 9.70 18.14 5.59
CA GLN A 74 9.13 18.46 4.28
C GLN A 74 7.74 19.13 4.39
N LYS A 75 6.93 18.80 5.41
CA LYS A 75 5.62 19.45 5.67
C LYS A 75 5.73 20.73 6.49
N SER A 76 6.84 20.95 7.20
CA SER A 76 6.99 22.05 8.15
C SER A 76 6.76 23.47 7.57
N PRO A 77 7.05 23.79 6.28
CA PRO A 77 6.72 25.11 5.73
C PRO A 77 5.21 25.41 5.71
N CYS A 78 4.35 24.39 5.64
CA CYS A 78 2.89 24.57 5.61
C CYS A 78 2.24 24.72 6.99
N ILE A 79 3.01 24.52 8.06
CA ILE A 79 2.54 24.68 9.46
C ILE A 79 3.23 25.86 10.15
N GLN A 80 3.71 26.83 9.39
CA GLN A 80 4.18 28.11 9.90
C GLN A 80 2.99 29.05 10.12
N GLN A 81 3.13 29.95 11.09
CA GLN A 81 2.14 31.00 11.37
C GLN A 81 2.79 32.39 11.29
N TYR A 82 1.98 33.38 11.01
CA TYR A 82 2.37 34.79 11.04
C TYR A 82 1.27 35.62 11.65
N VAL A 83 1.60 36.84 12.10
CA VAL A 83 0.64 37.84 12.57
C VAL A 83 0.31 38.74 11.38
N ASP A 84 -0.97 38.83 11.04
CA ASP A 84 -1.45 39.71 9.96
C ASP A 84 -1.46 41.20 10.40
N GLU A 85 -1.78 42.08 9.46
CA GLU A 85 -1.85 43.56 9.71
C GLU A 85 -2.89 43.95 10.77
N LYS A 86 -3.84 43.06 11.06
CA LYS A 86 -4.90 43.26 12.08
C LYS A 86 -4.50 42.66 13.43
N GLY A 87 -3.27 42.14 13.56
CA GLY A 87 -2.78 41.46 14.77
C GLY A 87 -3.33 40.05 14.96
N GLN A 88 -3.97 39.46 13.94
CA GLN A 88 -4.49 38.11 14.01
C GLN A 88 -3.44 37.06 13.58
N ILE A 89 -3.37 35.96 14.30
CA ILE A 89 -2.49 34.86 13.95
C ILE A 89 -3.14 34.03 12.84
N GLN A 90 -2.42 33.84 11.72
CA GLN A 90 -2.86 33.13 10.54
C GLN A 90 -1.82 32.06 10.15
N LEU A 91 -2.26 31.00 9.45
CA LEU A 91 -1.34 30.09 8.76
C LEU A 91 -0.64 30.83 7.61
N ASP A 92 0.69 30.65 7.52
CA ASP A 92 1.46 31.32 6.48
C ASP A 92 1.47 30.52 5.17
N TRP A 93 0.39 30.67 4.41
CA TRP A 93 0.25 30.15 3.05
C TRP A 93 0.40 31.23 1.97
N ARG A 94 1.01 32.36 2.32
CA ARG A 94 1.30 33.45 1.39
C ARG A 94 2.18 32.98 0.25
N GLY A 95 1.94 33.51 -0.97
CA GLY A 95 2.66 33.10 -2.19
C GLY A 95 2.42 31.64 -2.57
N SER A 96 1.24 31.11 -2.23
CA SER A 96 0.86 29.71 -2.52
C SER A 96 1.89 28.70 -2.00
N ARG A 97 2.41 28.95 -0.78
CA ARG A 97 3.48 28.19 -0.14
C ARG A 97 3.22 26.68 -0.14
N GLN A 98 1.97 26.25 0.02
CA GLN A 98 1.58 24.85 -0.01
C GLN A 98 1.99 24.15 -1.31
N PHE A 99 2.05 24.87 -2.42
CA PHE A 99 2.46 24.36 -3.73
C PHE A 99 3.95 24.62 -3.99
N THR A 100 4.41 25.87 -3.77
CA THR A 100 5.80 26.27 -4.07
C THR A 100 6.84 25.57 -3.19
N ALA A 101 6.51 25.28 -1.92
CA ALA A 101 7.36 24.50 -1.00
C ALA A 101 7.03 23.01 -1.00
N LEU A 102 6.11 22.55 -1.87
CA LEU A 102 5.68 21.15 -1.99
C LEU A 102 5.13 20.54 -0.69
N CYS A 103 4.78 21.35 0.30
CA CYS A 103 4.46 20.94 1.68
C CYS A 103 2.97 20.68 1.93
N TYR A 104 2.11 20.72 0.89
CA TYR A 104 0.67 20.48 1.05
C TYR A 104 0.37 19.19 1.80
N SER A 105 -0.60 19.26 2.69
CA SER A 105 -1.16 18.13 3.44
C SER A 105 -2.66 18.36 3.62
N ASP A 106 -3.47 17.35 3.32
CA ASP A 106 -4.92 17.37 3.54
C ASP A 106 -5.27 17.57 5.02
N THR A 107 -4.43 17.09 5.94
CA THR A 107 -4.65 17.19 7.39
C THR A 107 -4.87 18.62 7.84
N VAL A 108 -4.19 19.60 7.23
CA VAL A 108 -4.29 21.01 7.65
C VAL A 108 -5.65 21.62 7.27
N PRO A 109 -6.08 21.65 5.99
CA PRO A 109 -7.37 22.23 5.61
C PRO A 109 -8.56 21.42 6.13
N LEU A 110 -8.44 20.11 6.28
CA LEU A 110 -9.52 19.24 6.79
C LEU A 110 -9.90 19.58 8.23
N TYR A 111 -9.01 20.19 9.02
CA TYR A 111 -9.32 20.61 10.40
C TYR A 111 -10.54 21.53 10.47
N THR A 112 -10.62 22.50 9.55
CA THR A 112 -11.77 23.41 9.45
C THR A 112 -12.84 22.93 8.49
N ALA A 113 -12.46 22.30 7.37
CA ALA A 113 -13.40 21.78 6.38
C ALA A 113 -14.37 20.75 6.98
N GLU A 114 -13.85 19.86 7.84
CA GLU A 114 -14.65 18.82 8.53
C GLU A 114 -15.23 19.30 9.87
N ARG A 115 -15.22 20.62 10.12
CA ARG A 115 -15.73 21.25 11.37
C ARG A 115 -15.11 20.68 12.65
N LEU A 116 -13.89 20.17 12.57
CA LEU A 116 -13.15 19.63 13.73
C LEU A 116 -12.68 20.72 14.68
N ASP A 117 -12.57 21.97 14.21
CA ASP A 117 -12.28 23.17 14.98
C ASP A 117 -13.38 23.52 15.98
N GLN A 118 -14.62 23.11 15.74
CA GLN A 118 -15.76 23.39 16.61
C GLN A 118 -15.80 22.40 17.79
N ARG A 119 -15.78 22.92 19.03
CA ARG A 119 -15.73 22.09 20.26
C ARG A 119 -16.89 21.11 20.40
N GLY A 120 -18.08 21.44 19.93
CA GLY A 120 -19.27 20.58 19.99
C GLY A 120 -19.45 19.63 18.81
N SER A 121 -18.55 19.67 17.81
CA SER A 121 -18.68 18.82 16.63
C SER A 121 -18.44 17.35 16.96
N PHE A 122 -19.24 16.46 16.34
CA PHE A 122 -19.02 15.03 16.34
C PHE A 122 -19.13 14.50 14.90
N PRO A 123 -18.21 13.66 14.44
CA PRO A 123 -18.23 13.10 13.08
C PRO A 123 -19.57 12.43 12.78
N TYR A 124 -20.04 12.60 11.54
CA TYR A 124 -21.31 12.02 11.02
C TYR A 124 -22.59 12.61 11.60
N ILE A 125 -22.54 13.40 12.69
CA ILE A 125 -23.69 14.13 13.24
C ILE A 125 -23.64 15.60 12.83
N THR A 126 -22.47 16.23 12.97
CA THR A 126 -22.25 17.61 12.56
C THR A 126 -22.32 17.72 11.06
N SER A 127 -23.19 18.58 10.57
CA SER A 127 -23.35 18.89 9.15
C SER A 127 -23.09 20.36 8.88
N TRP A 128 -22.78 20.68 7.63
CA TRP A 128 -22.62 22.04 7.14
C TRP A 128 -23.14 22.15 5.71
N LYS A 129 -23.43 23.36 5.28
CA LYS A 129 -23.79 23.64 3.90
C LYS A 129 -22.54 23.99 3.11
N ASP A 130 -22.40 23.38 1.95
CA ASP A 130 -21.41 23.71 0.94
C ASP A 130 -22.08 24.54 -0.13
N ASP A 131 -21.38 25.54 -0.70
CA ASP A 131 -21.92 26.47 -1.70
C ASP A 131 -23.22 27.18 -1.26
N GLU A 132 -23.30 27.62 0.01
CA GLU A 132 -24.50 28.27 0.58
C GLU A 132 -24.99 29.42 -0.30
N GLY A 133 -26.30 29.40 -0.63
CA GLY A 133 -26.93 30.37 -1.50
C GLY A 133 -26.73 30.19 -3.00
N LYS A 134 -26.06 29.13 -3.44
CA LYS A 134 -25.91 28.78 -4.86
C LYS A 134 -26.84 27.60 -5.25
N PRO A 135 -27.14 27.44 -6.56
CA PRO A 135 -27.92 26.29 -7.05
C PRO A 135 -27.31 24.92 -6.72
N THR A 136 -26.01 24.93 -6.35
CA THR A 136 -25.21 23.74 -6.00
C THR A 136 -25.14 23.49 -4.49
N GLU A 137 -25.93 24.25 -3.70
CA GLU A 137 -25.98 24.09 -2.24
C GLU A 137 -26.39 22.65 -1.84
N HIS A 138 -25.54 22.01 -1.04
CA HIS A 138 -25.86 20.70 -0.47
C HIS A 138 -25.28 20.54 0.94
N VAL A 139 -25.90 19.63 1.70
CA VAL A 139 -25.48 19.33 3.06
C VAL A 139 -24.32 18.32 3.01
N ARG A 140 -23.26 18.63 3.74
CA ARG A 140 -22.05 17.81 3.89
C ARG A 140 -21.93 17.28 5.30
N TYR A 141 -21.22 16.18 5.40
CA TYR A 141 -20.83 15.53 6.65
C TYR A 141 -19.36 15.07 6.54
N MET A 142 -18.83 14.47 7.62
CA MET A 142 -17.51 13.81 7.62
C MET A 142 -17.37 12.85 6.43
N GLU A 143 -16.39 13.13 5.56
CA GLU A 143 -16.20 12.39 4.30
C GLU A 143 -15.41 11.08 4.44
N TYR A 144 -14.81 10.83 5.60
CA TYR A 144 -13.94 9.66 5.81
C TYR A 144 -14.69 8.48 6.44
N PRO A 145 -14.20 7.21 6.22
CA PRO A 145 -14.72 6.04 6.93
C PRO A 145 -14.55 6.16 8.45
N VAL A 146 -15.34 5.38 9.20
CA VAL A 146 -15.55 5.57 10.64
C VAL A 146 -14.25 5.60 11.46
N VAL A 147 -13.30 4.68 11.22
CA VAL A 147 -12.03 4.67 11.97
C VAL A 147 -11.25 5.95 11.71
N THR A 148 -11.16 6.40 10.47
CA THR A 148 -10.42 7.63 10.12
C THR A 148 -11.14 8.88 10.59
N GLY A 149 -12.46 8.96 10.49
CA GLY A 149 -13.23 10.13 10.97
C GLY A 149 -13.14 10.28 12.49
N ILE A 150 -13.29 9.19 13.24
CA ILE A 150 -13.10 9.21 14.70
C ILE A 150 -11.65 9.51 15.09
N PHE A 151 -10.67 8.97 14.36
CA PHE A 151 -9.26 9.29 14.57
C PHE A 151 -8.98 10.79 14.41
N GLN A 152 -9.47 11.42 13.37
CA GLN A 152 -9.35 12.87 13.15
C GLN A 152 -9.97 13.66 14.31
N TRP A 153 -11.19 13.30 14.68
CA TRP A 153 -11.92 13.96 15.76
C TRP A 153 -11.20 13.85 17.11
N LEU A 154 -10.70 12.66 17.46
CA LEU A 154 -9.93 12.45 18.69
C LEU A 154 -8.67 13.34 18.73
N ASN A 155 -7.91 13.39 17.63
CA ASN A 155 -6.72 14.22 17.53
C ASN A 155 -7.07 15.72 17.64
N ALA A 156 -8.20 16.14 17.07
CA ALA A 156 -8.70 17.52 17.22
C ALA A 156 -9.04 17.85 18.69
N ARG A 157 -9.70 16.91 19.41
CA ARG A 157 -10.01 17.09 20.85
C ARG A 157 -8.71 17.15 21.69
N VAL A 158 -7.73 16.29 21.39
CA VAL A 158 -6.41 16.33 22.05
C VAL A 158 -5.72 17.66 21.78
N ALA A 159 -5.68 18.12 20.54
CA ALA A 159 -5.06 19.40 20.18
C ALA A 159 -5.72 20.58 20.91
N GLN A 160 -7.04 20.63 20.93
CA GLN A 160 -7.79 21.67 21.65
C GLN A 160 -7.54 21.62 23.16
N GLY A 161 -7.46 20.44 23.74
CA GLY A 161 -7.11 20.25 25.15
C GLY A 161 -5.70 20.74 25.48
N LEU A 162 -4.72 20.39 24.64
CA LEU A 162 -3.33 20.85 24.80
C LEU A 162 -3.21 22.37 24.73
N VAL A 163 -3.84 23.01 23.73
CA VAL A 163 -3.80 24.48 23.59
C VAL A 163 -4.49 25.17 24.77
N ALA A 164 -5.54 24.58 25.32
CA ALA A 164 -6.22 25.12 26.51
C ALA A 164 -5.39 24.97 27.80
N LEU A 165 -4.57 23.93 27.91
CA LEU A 165 -3.80 23.62 29.11
C LEU A 165 -2.41 24.28 29.13
N VAL A 166 -1.80 24.48 27.95
CA VAL A 166 -0.42 24.95 27.83
C VAL A 166 -0.40 26.30 27.11
N PRO A 167 -0.22 27.41 27.85
CA PRO A 167 -0.10 28.75 27.25
C PRO A 167 1.11 28.84 26.31
N GLY A 168 0.95 29.58 25.20
CA GLY A 168 2.05 29.83 24.24
C GLY A 168 2.21 28.76 23.17
N LEU A 169 1.38 27.72 23.14
CA LEU A 169 1.33 26.82 21.99
C LEU A 169 0.88 27.55 20.72
N PRO A 170 1.31 27.10 19.52
CA PRO A 170 0.87 27.67 18.27
C PRO A 170 -0.62 27.44 18.02
N MET A 171 -1.14 27.95 16.87
CA MET A 171 -2.53 27.75 16.44
C MET A 171 -2.97 26.30 16.59
N THR A 172 -4.21 26.08 17.03
CA THR A 172 -4.74 24.72 17.29
C THR A 172 -4.61 23.79 16.08
N VAL A 173 -4.75 24.30 14.85
CA VAL A 173 -4.56 23.51 13.63
C VAL A 173 -3.12 22.98 13.50
N ILE A 174 -2.12 23.73 13.95
CA ILE A 174 -0.70 23.29 13.95
C ILE A 174 -0.49 22.20 14.99
N VAL A 175 -1.06 22.36 16.19
CA VAL A 175 -1.02 21.32 17.22
C VAL A 175 -1.76 20.07 16.75
N TYR A 176 -2.92 20.23 16.12
CA TYR A 176 -3.67 19.13 15.52
C TYR A 176 -2.84 18.37 14.45
N PHE A 177 -2.18 19.10 13.54
CA PHE A 177 -1.29 18.48 12.57
C PHE A 177 -0.19 17.65 13.27
N ASN A 178 0.48 18.22 14.26
CA ASN A 178 1.59 17.54 14.95
C ASN A 178 1.12 16.30 15.74
N VAL A 179 -0.03 16.37 16.44
CA VAL A 179 -0.63 15.22 17.13
C VAL A 179 -0.99 14.13 16.12
N THR A 180 -1.60 14.52 15.01
CA THR A 180 -1.96 13.60 13.92
C THR A 180 -0.70 12.98 13.31
N ALA A 181 0.31 13.78 12.97
CA ALA A 181 1.58 13.31 12.40
C ALA A 181 2.31 12.31 13.31
N PHE A 182 2.27 12.53 14.63
CA PHE A 182 2.82 11.57 15.60
C PHE A 182 2.17 10.18 15.46
N TRP A 183 0.84 10.11 15.42
CA TRP A 183 0.14 8.83 15.29
C TRP A 183 0.30 8.20 13.90
N LEU A 184 0.37 9.01 12.85
CA LEU A 184 0.67 8.53 11.49
C LEU A 184 2.09 7.94 11.43
N ALA A 185 3.05 8.57 12.12
CA ALA A 185 4.41 8.03 12.25
C ALA A 185 4.42 6.70 13.00
N VAL A 186 3.71 6.60 14.12
CA VAL A 186 3.55 5.34 14.86
C VAL A 186 2.94 4.25 13.97
N ALA A 187 1.91 4.58 13.19
CA ALA A 187 1.29 3.65 12.25
C ALA A 187 2.30 3.15 11.19
N TRP A 188 3.13 4.04 10.65
CA TRP A 188 4.17 3.61 9.71
C TRP A 188 5.25 2.74 10.38
N LEU A 189 5.64 3.03 11.61
CA LEU A 189 6.56 2.17 12.36
C LEU A 189 5.97 0.77 12.61
N VAL A 190 4.66 0.67 12.88
CA VAL A 190 3.94 -0.62 12.95
C VAL A 190 3.99 -1.35 11.61
N THR A 191 3.86 -0.63 10.49
CA THR A 191 3.99 -1.19 9.14
C THR A 191 5.38 -1.78 8.93
N VAL A 192 6.45 -1.01 9.17
CA VAL A 192 7.85 -1.45 9.01
C VAL A 192 8.17 -2.62 9.95
N PHE A 193 7.75 -2.54 11.21
CA PHE A 193 7.87 -3.64 12.16
C PHE A 193 7.20 -4.92 11.66
N SER A 194 5.98 -4.81 11.16
CA SER A 194 5.22 -5.96 10.66
C SER A 194 5.90 -6.59 9.44
N VAL A 195 6.39 -5.77 8.49
CA VAL A 195 7.15 -6.25 7.32
C VAL A 195 8.43 -6.97 7.77
N ALA A 196 9.19 -6.39 8.71
CA ALA A 196 10.41 -6.99 9.23
C ALA A 196 10.14 -8.37 9.88
N ARG A 197 9.06 -8.48 10.66
CA ARG A 197 8.67 -9.73 11.33
C ARG A 197 8.10 -10.77 10.37
N ILE A 198 7.47 -10.36 9.27
CA ILE A 198 7.02 -11.27 8.21
C ILE A 198 8.23 -11.78 7.42
N ALA A 199 9.16 -10.90 7.07
CA ALA A 199 10.32 -11.25 6.26
C ALA A 199 11.32 -12.21 6.93
N ARG A 200 11.22 -12.42 8.26
CA ARG A 200 12.03 -13.39 9.04
C ARG A 200 13.55 -13.29 8.74
N ARG A 201 14.12 -14.31 8.09
CA ARG A 201 15.55 -14.37 7.71
C ARG A 201 15.97 -13.22 6.80
N ARG A 202 15.00 -12.63 6.06
CA ARG A 202 15.20 -11.49 5.16
C ARG A 202 14.77 -10.17 5.80
N MET A 203 14.87 -10.04 7.13
CA MET A 203 14.40 -8.88 7.90
C MET A 203 14.88 -7.53 7.31
N TRP A 204 16.09 -7.50 6.73
CA TRP A 204 16.65 -6.31 6.10
C TRP A 204 15.88 -5.83 4.86
N ASP A 205 15.05 -6.66 4.24
CA ASP A 205 14.16 -6.20 3.17
C ASP A 205 13.20 -5.09 3.68
N ALA A 206 12.83 -5.11 4.97
CA ALA A 206 12.02 -4.06 5.56
C ALA A 206 12.70 -2.67 5.58
N ALA A 207 14.03 -2.61 5.44
CA ALA A 207 14.73 -1.35 5.28
C ALA A 207 14.31 -0.61 4.00
N ILE A 208 13.88 -1.33 2.95
CA ILE A 208 13.34 -0.72 1.72
C ILE A 208 12.09 0.11 2.04
N ALA A 209 11.18 -0.42 2.87
CA ALA A 209 10.01 0.33 3.32
C ALA A 209 10.39 1.45 4.29
N ALA A 210 11.40 1.22 5.15
CA ALA A 210 11.87 2.19 6.12
C ALA A 210 12.46 3.46 5.47
N VAL A 211 13.20 3.32 4.37
CA VAL A 211 13.84 4.45 3.65
C VAL A 211 13.08 4.88 2.40
N SER A 212 11.83 4.49 2.26
CA SER A 212 11.03 4.78 1.08
C SER A 212 10.86 6.28 0.84
N PRO A 213 11.22 6.81 -0.36
CA PRO A 213 10.95 8.20 -0.74
C PRO A 213 9.47 8.58 -0.67
N LEU A 214 8.57 7.64 -0.93
CA LEU A 214 7.11 7.85 -0.79
C LEU A 214 6.71 8.23 0.62
N VAL A 215 7.41 7.72 1.63
CA VAL A 215 7.14 8.05 3.04
C VAL A 215 7.50 9.52 3.34
N ILE A 216 8.62 10.01 2.79
CA ILE A 216 9.01 11.42 2.96
C ILE A 216 7.91 12.34 2.44
N VAL A 217 7.35 12.03 1.28
CA VAL A 217 6.34 12.91 0.63
C VAL A 217 4.94 12.68 1.19
N HIS A 218 4.54 11.42 1.46
CA HIS A 218 3.14 11.07 1.65
C HIS A 218 2.75 10.58 3.03
N ALA A 219 3.67 10.27 3.95
CA ALA A 219 3.30 9.75 5.28
C ALA A 219 2.38 10.70 6.06
N PHE A 220 2.54 12.01 5.85
CA PHE A 220 1.77 13.06 6.53
C PHE A 220 0.87 13.85 5.58
N THR A 221 0.64 13.36 4.36
CA THR A 221 -0.26 14.02 3.40
C THR A 221 -1.72 13.78 3.76
N ASN A 222 -2.06 12.56 4.17
CA ASN A 222 -3.40 12.12 4.55
C ASN A 222 -3.27 10.98 5.59
N PHE A 223 -4.32 10.22 5.87
CA PHE A 223 -4.41 9.21 6.95
C PHE A 223 -4.07 7.78 6.50
N ASP A 224 -3.45 7.58 5.35
CA ASP A 224 -3.27 6.28 4.69
C ASP A 224 -2.38 5.31 5.47
N THR A 225 -1.41 5.82 6.24
CA THR A 225 -0.53 5.00 7.07
C THR A 225 -1.28 4.17 8.11
N ILE A 226 -2.46 4.63 8.58
CA ILE A 226 -3.31 3.89 9.53
C ILE A 226 -3.83 2.60 8.89
N ALA A 227 -4.42 2.71 7.71
CA ALA A 227 -4.92 1.55 6.98
C ALA A 227 -3.78 0.58 6.60
N THR A 228 -2.60 1.14 6.23
CA THR A 228 -1.41 0.35 5.91
C THR A 228 -0.88 -0.41 7.13
N ALA A 229 -0.91 0.21 8.31
CA ALA A 229 -0.53 -0.45 9.57
C ALA A 229 -1.49 -1.60 9.90
N PHE A 230 -2.79 -1.39 9.81
CA PHE A 230 -3.77 -2.46 10.03
C PHE A 230 -3.63 -3.59 9.02
N ALA A 231 -3.44 -3.29 7.73
CA ALA A 231 -3.23 -4.29 6.70
C ALA A 231 -2.00 -5.17 6.97
N THR A 232 -0.86 -4.54 7.25
CA THR A 232 0.40 -5.26 7.49
C THR A 232 0.41 -6.01 8.82
N ALA A 233 -0.18 -5.44 9.88
CA ALA A 233 -0.38 -6.14 11.15
C ALA A 233 -1.34 -7.33 10.99
N GLY A 234 -2.38 -7.20 10.17
CA GLY A 234 -3.29 -8.29 9.80
C GLY A 234 -2.54 -9.41 9.06
N LEU A 235 -1.70 -9.07 8.09
CA LEU A 235 -0.85 -10.03 7.39
C LEU A 235 0.15 -10.71 8.35
N LEU A 236 0.73 -9.96 9.31
CA LEU A 236 1.59 -10.53 10.34
C LEU A 236 0.84 -11.50 11.25
N ALA A 237 -0.39 -11.17 11.65
CA ALA A 237 -1.23 -12.07 12.43
C ALA A 237 -1.57 -13.35 11.66
N TRP A 238 -1.84 -13.24 10.35
CA TRP A 238 -2.03 -14.38 9.46
C TRP A 238 -0.77 -15.25 9.37
N ALA A 239 0.41 -14.65 9.14
CA ALA A 239 1.70 -15.34 9.12
C ALA A 239 1.96 -16.12 10.43
N ARG A 240 1.47 -15.61 11.55
CA ARG A 240 1.54 -16.24 12.88
C ARG A 240 0.42 -17.25 13.16
N LYS A 241 -0.29 -17.72 12.14
CA LYS A 241 -1.38 -18.70 12.26
C LYS A 241 -2.54 -18.23 13.15
N LYS A 242 -2.83 -16.91 13.18
CA LYS A 242 -3.92 -16.28 13.96
C LYS A 242 -5.02 -15.72 13.05
N PRO A 243 -5.85 -16.58 12.42
CA PRO A 243 -6.80 -16.13 11.39
C PRO A 243 -7.86 -15.15 11.91
N VAL A 244 -8.35 -15.30 13.14
CA VAL A 244 -9.32 -14.38 13.74
C VAL A 244 -8.70 -12.99 13.89
N LEU A 245 -7.52 -12.87 14.49
CA LEU A 245 -6.83 -11.59 14.68
C LEU A 245 -6.48 -10.95 13.34
N ALA A 246 -6.05 -11.75 12.35
CA ALA A 246 -5.82 -11.27 10.98
C ALA A 246 -7.07 -10.63 10.40
N GLY A 247 -8.22 -11.31 10.52
CA GLY A 247 -9.51 -10.78 10.07
C GLY A 247 -9.89 -9.50 10.79
N VAL A 248 -9.82 -9.48 12.13
CA VAL A 248 -10.16 -8.27 12.91
C VAL A 248 -9.32 -7.07 12.46
N LEU A 249 -8.00 -7.23 12.30
CA LEU A 249 -7.12 -6.14 11.86
C LEU A 249 -7.41 -5.70 10.42
N LEU A 250 -7.67 -6.64 9.50
CA LEU A 250 -8.06 -6.29 8.12
C LEU A 250 -9.42 -5.57 8.09
N GLY A 251 -10.37 -5.97 8.93
CA GLY A 251 -11.69 -5.32 9.06
C GLY A 251 -11.58 -3.90 9.61
N LEU A 252 -10.78 -3.67 10.65
CA LEU A 252 -10.48 -2.33 11.18
C LEU A 252 -9.77 -1.46 10.14
N GLY A 253 -8.80 -2.04 9.42
CA GLY A 253 -8.15 -1.38 8.30
C GLY A 253 -9.14 -0.99 7.21
N GLY A 254 -10.10 -1.87 6.87
CA GLY A 254 -11.19 -1.61 5.94
C GLY A 254 -12.14 -0.51 6.38
N ALA A 255 -12.31 -0.32 7.70
CA ALA A 255 -13.07 0.78 8.29
C ALA A 255 -12.25 2.09 8.37
N ALA A 256 -10.93 2.06 8.11
CA ALA A 256 -10.09 3.24 7.94
C ALA A 256 -9.98 3.66 6.46
N LYS A 257 -9.71 2.71 5.57
CA LYS A 257 -9.68 2.83 4.10
C LYS A 257 -10.03 1.46 3.51
N LEU A 258 -10.75 1.40 2.40
CA LEU A 258 -11.32 0.17 1.86
C LEU A 258 -10.29 -0.93 1.49
N TYR A 259 -9.09 -0.54 1.03
CA TYR A 259 -8.13 -1.45 0.39
C TYR A 259 -7.68 -2.67 1.22
N PRO A 260 -7.58 -2.65 2.57
CA PRO A 260 -7.21 -3.84 3.34
C PRO A 260 -8.16 -5.02 3.15
N LEU A 261 -9.44 -4.76 2.83
CA LEU A 261 -10.42 -5.81 2.54
C LEU A 261 -10.14 -6.53 1.21
N PHE A 262 -9.48 -5.88 0.25
CA PHE A 262 -9.09 -6.53 -1.00
C PHE A 262 -8.12 -7.70 -0.79
N LEU A 263 -7.34 -7.69 0.29
CA LEU A 263 -6.42 -8.78 0.63
C LEU A 263 -7.14 -10.08 1.01
N LEU A 264 -8.42 -10.01 1.36
CA LEU A 264 -9.24 -11.20 1.66
C LEU A 264 -9.45 -12.06 0.41
N GLY A 265 -9.54 -11.47 -0.77
CA GLY A 265 -9.71 -12.21 -2.04
C GLY A 265 -8.57 -13.19 -2.30
N PRO A 266 -7.32 -12.72 -2.44
CA PRO A 266 -6.15 -13.59 -2.56
C PRO A 266 -6.03 -14.62 -1.44
N LEU A 267 -6.30 -14.24 -0.20
CA LEU A 267 -6.25 -15.13 0.95
C LEU A 267 -7.26 -16.27 0.82
N LEU A 268 -8.51 -15.98 0.45
CA LEU A 268 -9.55 -16.99 0.22
C LEU A 268 -9.19 -17.94 -0.92
N LEU A 269 -8.67 -17.40 -2.04
CA LEU A 269 -8.24 -18.21 -3.19
C LEU A 269 -7.12 -19.19 -2.81
N LEU A 270 -6.11 -18.72 -2.08
CA LEU A 270 -5.04 -19.58 -1.60
C LEU A 270 -5.53 -20.60 -0.56
N CYS A 271 -6.44 -20.24 0.31
CA CYS A 271 -7.09 -21.17 1.25
C CYS A 271 -7.88 -22.25 0.51
N TRP A 272 -8.58 -21.89 -0.56
CA TRP A 272 -9.30 -22.85 -1.40
C TRP A 272 -8.33 -23.82 -2.08
N ARG A 273 -7.31 -23.29 -2.76
CA ARG A 273 -6.26 -24.07 -3.40
C ARG A 273 -5.56 -25.05 -2.44
N SER A 274 -5.39 -24.66 -1.19
CA SER A 274 -4.70 -25.44 -0.15
C SER A 274 -5.62 -26.33 0.69
N GLY A 275 -6.93 -26.35 0.42
CA GLY A 275 -7.89 -27.10 1.22
C GLY A 275 -8.08 -26.56 2.65
N ARG A 276 -7.66 -25.31 2.93
CA ARG A 276 -7.79 -24.63 4.23
C ARG A 276 -8.93 -23.62 4.27
N VAL A 277 -10.03 -23.90 3.57
CA VAL A 277 -11.17 -22.99 3.38
C VAL A 277 -11.72 -22.47 4.72
N LYS A 278 -11.79 -23.31 5.75
CA LYS A 278 -12.24 -22.90 7.08
C LYS A 278 -11.43 -21.71 7.64
N ALA A 279 -10.12 -21.71 7.50
CA ALA A 279 -9.28 -20.63 7.98
C ALA A 279 -9.55 -19.31 7.20
N GLY A 280 -9.68 -19.39 5.88
CA GLY A 280 -10.05 -18.25 5.04
C GLY A 280 -11.41 -17.67 5.41
N LEU A 281 -12.43 -18.52 5.56
CA LEU A 281 -13.77 -18.10 5.99
C LEU A 281 -13.76 -17.48 7.40
N THR A 282 -13.00 -18.06 8.35
CA THR A 282 -12.84 -17.48 9.69
C THR A 282 -12.25 -16.07 9.61
N THR A 283 -11.18 -15.88 8.81
CA THR A 283 -10.55 -14.55 8.64
C THR A 283 -11.54 -13.56 8.02
N THR A 284 -12.26 -13.97 6.97
CA THR A 284 -13.24 -13.11 6.30
C THR A 284 -14.41 -12.75 7.22
N ALA A 285 -14.97 -13.73 7.93
CA ALA A 285 -16.05 -13.49 8.89
C ALA A 285 -15.62 -12.55 10.02
N SER A 286 -14.39 -12.72 10.55
CA SER A 286 -13.83 -11.83 11.56
C SER A 286 -13.59 -10.41 11.00
N ALA A 287 -13.21 -10.27 9.74
CA ALA A 287 -13.04 -8.96 9.10
C ALA A 287 -14.38 -8.24 8.91
N ILE A 288 -15.39 -8.95 8.42
CA ILE A 288 -16.74 -8.42 8.28
C ILE A 288 -17.32 -8.06 9.67
N GLY A 289 -17.14 -8.93 10.67
CA GLY A 289 -17.60 -8.69 12.04
C GLY A 289 -16.93 -7.46 12.67
N ALA A 290 -15.62 -7.29 12.53
CA ALA A 290 -14.91 -6.12 13.05
C ALA A 290 -15.31 -4.83 12.32
N TRP A 291 -15.44 -4.88 11.00
CA TRP A 291 -15.91 -3.75 10.20
C TRP A 291 -17.34 -3.36 10.61
N ALA A 292 -18.24 -4.33 10.72
CA ALA A 292 -19.62 -4.10 11.11
C ALA A 292 -19.72 -3.54 12.54
N LEU A 293 -18.96 -4.09 13.49
CA LEU A 293 -18.94 -3.64 14.89
C LEU A 293 -18.57 -2.16 15.03
N VAL A 294 -17.60 -1.69 14.23
CA VAL A 294 -17.15 -0.30 14.25
C VAL A 294 -18.15 0.63 13.54
N ASN A 295 -18.77 0.16 12.45
CA ASN A 295 -19.69 0.97 11.68
C ASN A 295 -21.10 1.00 12.27
N ALA A 296 -21.58 -0.08 12.90
CA ALA A 296 -22.95 -0.21 13.38
C ALA A 296 -23.40 0.90 14.35
N PRO A 297 -22.59 1.34 15.34
CA PRO A 297 -23.01 2.41 16.25
C PRO A 297 -23.30 3.72 15.52
N ILE A 298 -22.58 4.01 14.43
CA ILE A 298 -22.76 5.22 13.62
C ILE A 298 -23.86 5.03 12.59
N ALA A 299 -23.88 3.89 11.92
CA ALA A 299 -24.83 3.58 10.85
C ALA A 299 -26.27 3.38 11.35
N LEU A 300 -26.46 2.84 12.54
CA LEU A 300 -27.79 2.54 13.10
C LEU A 300 -28.36 3.68 13.96
N ASN A 301 -27.54 4.64 14.37
CA ASN A 301 -28.01 5.79 15.13
C ASN A 301 -28.71 6.79 14.18
N PRO A 302 -30.00 7.14 14.43
CA PRO A 302 -30.73 8.09 13.58
C PRO A 302 -30.04 9.44 13.38
N ALA A 303 -29.29 9.93 14.39
CA ALA A 303 -28.60 11.21 14.32
C ALA A 303 -27.36 11.19 13.40
N SER A 304 -26.71 10.05 13.19
CA SER A 304 -25.47 9.92 12.40
C SER A 304 -25.65 9.07 11.13
N HIS A 305 -26.81 8.44 10.94
CA HIS A 305 -27.06 7.56 9.79
C HIS A 305 -26.83 8.26 8.44
N THR A 306 -27.33 9.51 8.28
CA THR A 306 -27.15 10.27 7.06
C THR A 306 -25.69 10.60 6.82
N GLY A 307 -24.98 11.07 7.86
CA GLY A 307 -23.55 11.36 7.77
C GLY A 307 -22.68 10.13 7.53
N TRP A 308 -23.07 8.95 8.02
CA TRP A 308 -22.37 7.70 7.72
C TRP A 308 -22.42 7.36 6.23
N LYS A 309 -23.49 7.70 5.52
CA LYS A 309 -23.64 7.49 4.08
C LYS A 309 -22.76 8.42 3.25
N GLU A 310 -22.29 9.54 3.81
CA GLU A 310 -21.53 10.58 3.09
C GLU A 310 -20.31 10.02 2.37
N PHE A 311 -19.53 9.16 3.03
CA PHE A 311 -18.39 8.49 2.41
C PHE A 311 -18.76 7.74 1.12
N PHE A 312 -19.85 6.98 1.14
CA PHE A 312 -20.30 6.20 -0.02
C PHE A 312 -20.85 7.11 -1.12
N ARG A 313 -21.64 8.13 -0.73
CA ARG A 313 -22.19 9.13 -1.65
C ARG A 313 -21.08 9.83 -2.42
N LEU A 314 -20.10 10.39 -1.71
CA LEU A 314 -18.97 11.10 -2.32
C LEU A 314 -18.13 10.21 -3.23
N ASN A 315 -17.88 8.97 -2.84
CA ASN A 315 -17.16 8.03 -3.70
C ASN A 315 -17.95 7.70 -4.99
N THR A 316 -19.28 7.69 -4.92
CA THR A 316 -20.14 7.46 -6.08
C THR A 316 -20.18 8.68 -7.01
N GLU A 317 -20.29 9.90 -6.45
CA GLU A 317 -20.41 11.16 -7.18
C GLU A 317 -19.08 11.69 -7.74
N ARG A 318 -17.93 11.26 -7.17
CA ARG A 318 -16.61 11.74 -7.57
C ARG A 318 -16.30 11.38 -9.00
N ASN A 319 -15.89 12.37 -9.79
CA ASN A 319 -15.36 12.19 -11.15
C ASN A 319 -13.93 11.60 -11.14
N ALA A 320 -13.35 11.43 -12.33
CA ALA A 320 -11.96 11.02 -12.45
C ALA A 320 -11.02 12.03 -11.80
N ASP A 321 -10.20 11.55 -10.85
CA ASP A 321 -9.16 12.36 -10.23
C ASP A 321 -8.09 12.77 -11.26
N PRO A 322 -7.46 13.94 -11.09
CA PRO A 322 -6.36 14.38 -11.95
C PRO A 322 -5.22 13.39 -12.10
N ASP A 323 -5.00 12.57 -11.06
CA ASP A 323 -3.94 11.56 -10.98
C ASP A 323 -4.28 10.21 -11.66
N THR A 324 -5.29 10.14 -12.53
CA THR A 324 -5.75 8.89 -13.16
C THR A 324 -5.56 8.86 -14.66
N ILE A 325 -5.45 7.66 -15.21
CA ILE A 325 -5.39 7.44 -16.68
C ILE A 325 -6.60 8.05 -17.40
N TYR A 326 -7.78 8.06 -16.76
CA TYR A 326 -8.98 8.67 -17.33
C TYR A 326 -8.80 10.16 -17.58
N ASN A 327 -8.20 10.89 -16.61
CA ASN A 327 -7.91 12.31 -16.79
C ASN A 327 -6.82 12.53 -17.86
N VAL A 328 -5.78 11.69 -17.89
CA VAL A 328 -4.75 11.77 -18.96
C VAL A 328 -5.38 11.66 -20.33
N LEU A 329 -6.28 10.69 -20.53
CA LEU A 329 -6.97 10.49 -21.81
C LEU A 329 -7.84 11.71 -22.17
N THR A 330 -8.63 12.25 -21.23
CA THR A 330 -9.47 13.43 -21.51
C THR A 330 -8.64 14.64 -21.90
N GLN A 331 -7.54 14.92 -21.19
CA GLN A 331 -6.72 16.10 -21.43
C GLN A 331 -5.92 16.02 -22.73
N TRP A 332 -5.34 14.87 -23.05
CA TRP A 332 -4.47 14.75 -24.24
C TRP A 332 -5.22 14.48 -25.55
N THR A 333 -6.36 13.79 -25.49
CA THR A 333 -7.10 13.44 -26.70
C THR A 333 -8.25 14.40 -27.02
N GLY A 334 -8.61 15.28 -26.08
CA GLY A 334 -9.81 16.11 -26.17
C GLY A 334 -11.13 15.31 -25.99
N TRP A 335 -11.02 14.03 -25.63
CA TRP A 335 -12.19 13.22 -25.30
C TRP A 335 -12.87 13.74 -24.04
N GLN A 336 -14.19 13.94 -24.08
CA GLN A 336 -14.95 14.53 -22.98
C GLN A 336 -15.23 13.58 -21.79
N GLY A 337 -14.63 12.39 -21.77
CA GLY A 337 -14.85 11.38 -20.74
C GLY A 337 -16.09 10.52 -21.00
N PHE A 338 -16.35 9.61 -20.07
CA PHE A 338 -17.47 8.66 -20.17
C PHE A 338 -18.83 9.31 -19.89
N ASP A 339 -18.87 10.34 -19.06
CA ASP A 339 -20.10 11.00 -18.59
C ASP A 339 -19.96 12.52 -18.84
N PRO A 340 -20.04 13.02 -20.09
CA PRO A 340 -19.91 14.43 -20.41
C PRO A 340 -21.11 15.24 -19.91
N GLY A 341 -20.86 16.47 -19.47
CA GLY A 341 -21.92 17.42 -19.11
C GLY A 341 -22.54 17.21 -17.73
N LEU A 342 -21.90 16.43 -16.85
CA LEU A 342 -22.34 16.27 -15.45
C LEU A 342 -22.28 17.58 -14.69
N THR A 343 -23.36 17.87 -13.95
CA THR A 343 -23.39 18.94 -12.95
C THR A 343 -22.88 18.42 -11.60
N GLN A 344 -22.49 19.34 -10.73
CA GLN A 344 -22.01 19.01 -9.39
C GLN A 344 -23.06 18.19 -8.61
N GLY A 345 -22.63 17.12 -7.94
CA GLY A 345 -23.51 16.19 -7.22
C GLY A 345 -24.13 15.06 -8.06
N GLN A 346 -23.90 15.04 -9.38
CA GLN A 346 -24.31 13.93 -10.23
C GLN A 346 -23.24 12.84 -10.30
N ALA A 347 -23.65 11.58 -10.21
CA ALA A 347 -22.75 10.46 -10.25
C ALA A 347 -22.34 10.13 -11.70
N PRO A 348 -21.04 10.00 -12.00
CA PRO A 348 -20.54 9.52 -13.29
C PRO A 348 -20.80 8.01 -13.42
N THR A 349 -21.99 7.64 -13.83
CA THR A 349 -22.48 6.24 -13.80
C THR A 349 -21.71 5.33 -14.75
N VAL A 350 -21.38 5.82 -15.94
CA VAL A 350 -20.62 5.04 -16.93
C VAL A 350 -19.18 4.86 -16.46
N LEU A 351 -18.50 5.91 -15.97
CA LEU A 351 -17.16 5.82 -15.40
C LEU A 351 -17.12 4.87 -14.21
N ASN A 352 -18.11 4.95 -13.31
CA ASN A 352 -18.24 4.04 -12.16
C ASN A 352 -18.35 2.58 -12.62
N THR A 353 -19.16 2.32 -13.65
CA THR A 353 -19.34 0.98 -14.20
C THR A 353 -18.06 0.49 -14.86
N VAL A 354 -17.44 1.30 -15.72
CA VAL A 354 -16.20 0.94 -16.44
C VAL A 354 -15.07 0.63 -15.47
N SER A 355 -14.82 1.50 -14.50
CA SER A 355 -13.75 1.29 -13.50
C SER A 355 -14.00 0.03 -12.67
N SER A 356 -15.25 -0.23 -12.28
CA SER A 356 -15.62 -1.43 -11.53
C SER A 356 -15.46 -2.72 -12.34
N VAL A 357 -15.91 -2.70 -13.60
CA VAL A 357 -15.78 -3.86 -14.51
C VAL A 357 -14.30 -4.16 -14.80
N LEU A 358 -13.47 -3.14 -15.07
CA LEU A 358 -12.04 -3.32 -15.27
C LEU A 358 -11.36 -3.93 -14.04
N PHE A 359 -11.69 -3.44 -12.87
CA PHE A 359 -11.19 -4.02 -11.61
C PHE A 359 -11.61 -5.49 -11.44
N LEU A 360 -12.87 -5.82 -11.68
CA LEU A 360 -13.38 -7.19 -11.61
C LEU A 360 -12.70 -8.11 -12.63
N VAL A 361 -12.44 -7.64 -13.84
CA VAL A 361 -11.69 -8.39 -14.86
C VAL A 361 -10.26 -8.67 -14.38
N CYS A 362 -9.59 -7.68 -13.80
CA CYS A 362 -8.28 -7.88 -13.20
C CYS A 362 -8.34 -8.89 -12.03
N CYS A 363 -9.34 -8.80 -11.16
CA CYS A 363 -9.56 -9.76 -10.07
C CYS A 363 -9.76 -11.18 -10.60
N ALA A 364 -10.54 -11.36 -11.68
CA ALA A 364 -10.73 -12.66 -12.34
C ALA A 364 -9.40 -13.19 -12.92
N GLY A 365 -8.59 -12.33 -13.55
CA GLY A 365 -7.25 -12.68 -14.00
C GLY A 365 -6.32 -13.12 -12.86
N ILE A 366 -6.32 -12.38 -11.75
CA ILE A 366 -5.54 -12.72 -10.56
C ILE A 366 -6.03 -14.04 -9.95
N ALA A 367 -7.35 -14.27 -9.89
CA ALA A 367 -7.92 -15.54 -9.45
C ALA A 367 -7.49 -16.70 -10.34
N TYR A 368 -7.51 -16.50 -11.66
CA TYR A 368 -7.00 -17.49 -12.61
C TYR A 368 -5.52 -17.82 -12.32
N VAL A 369 -4.67 -16.83 -12.15
CA VAL A 369 -3.25 -17.01 -11.79
C VAL A 369 -3.12 -17.76 -10.46
N ALA A 370 -3.87 -17.36 -9.42
CA ALA A 370 -3.85 -18.01 -8.12
C ALA A 370 -4.18 -19.50 -8.17
N LEU A 371 -5.11 -19.90 -9.05
CA LEU A 371 -5.63 -21.27 -9.14
C LEU A 371 -4.93 -22.15 -10.19
N SER A 372 -4.27 -21.53 -11.20
CA SER A 372 -3.65 -22.23 -12.34
C SER A 372 -2.12 -22.24 -12.33
N ALA A 373 -1.46 -21.37 -11.57
CA ALA A 373 0.01 -21.32 -11.54
C ALA A 373 0.61 -22.69 -11.12
N PRO A 374 1.78 -23.09 -11.70
CA PRO A 374 2.38 -24.40 -11.43
C PRO A 374 2.68 -24.64 -9.95
N THR A 375 3.14 -23.61 -9.24
CA THR A 375 3.33 -23.62 -7.79
C THR A 375 2.42 -22.57 -7.17
N ARG A 376 1.97 -22.82 -5.93
CA ARG A 376 1.10 -21.88 -5.21
C ARG A 376 1.78 -20.51 -5.11
N PRO A 377 1.19 -19.42 -5.69
CA PRO A 377 1.74 -18.08 -5.55
C PRO A 377 1.83 -17.67 -4.07
N ARG A 378 2.78 -16.79 -3.74
CA ARG A 378 2.87 -16.21 -2.40
C ARG A 378 1.76 -15.18 -2.18
N LEU A 379 1.24 -15.13 -0.95
CA LEU A 379 0.14 -14.21 -0.61
C LEU A 379 0.52 -12.75 -0.90
N ALA A 380 1.77 -12.35 -0.65
CA ALA A 380 2.24 -10.98 -0.94
C ALA A 380 2.19 -10.66 -2.44
N GLN A 381 2.51 -11.61 -3.32
CA GLN A 381 2.48 -11.42 -4.77
C GLN A 381 1.06 -11.12 -5.25
N LEU A 382 0.08 -11.94 -4.84
CA LEU A 382 -1.33 -11.72 -5.18
C LEU A 382 -1.91 -10.47 -4.50
N GLY A 383 -1.50 -10.20 -3.26
CA GLY A 383 -1.89 -8.98 -2.53
C GLY A 383 -1.41 -7.71 -3.23
N PHE A 384 -0.17 -7.68 -3.73
CA PHE A 384 0.33 -6.57 -4.53
C PHE A 384 -0.48 -6.41 -5.82
N LEU A 385 -0.71 -7.50 -6.56
CA LEU A 385 -1.43 -7.47 -7.84
C LEU A 385 -2.86 -6.93 -7.68
N VAL A 386 -3.59 -7.33 -6.64
CA VAL A 386 -4.98 -6.87 -6.45
C VAL A 386 -5.05 -5.38 -6.08
N VAL A 387 -4.13 -4.90 -5.23
CA VAL A 387 -4.09 -3.48 -4.85
C VAL A 387 -3.61 -2.62 -6.02
N ALA A 388 -2.60 -3.06 -6.77
CA ALA A 388 -2.14 -2.39 -7.98
C ALA A 388 -3.24 -2.34 -9.05
N ALA A 389 -3.96 -3.45 -9.28
CA ALA A 389 -5.10 -3.49 -10.20
C ALA A 389 -6.17 -2.48 -9.81
N PHE A 390 -6.51 -2.40 -8.51
CA PHE A 390 -7.46 -1.39 -8.03
C PHE A 390 -6.99 0.02 -8.36
N LEU A 391 -5.74 0.37 -8.03
CA LEU A 391 -5.22 1.73 -8.27
C LEU A 391 -5.19 2.08 -9.76
N LEU A 392 -4.76 1.15 -10.62
CA LEU A 392 -4.66 1.36 -12.07
C LEU A 392 -6.02 1.47 -12.77
N THR A 393 -7.06 0.84 -12.24
CA THR A 393 -8.39 0.82 -12.87
C THR A 393 -9.40 1.74 -12.21
N ASN A 394 -9.11 2.23 -11.00
CA ASN A 394 -10.02 3.10 -10.26
C ASN A 394 -10.00 4.52 -10.82
N LYS A 395 -11.14 5.20 -10.74
CA LYS A 395 -11.29 6.61 -11.11
C LYS A 395 -10.62 7.59 -10.13
N VAL A 396 -10.11 7.09 -9.00
CA VAL A 396 -9.43 7.88 -7.96
C VAL A 396 -8.11 7.22 -7.60
N TRP A 397 -7.01 7.93 -7.82
CA TRP A 397 -5.70 7.56 -7.32
C TRP A 397 -5.04 8.77 -6.67
N SER A 398 -5.41 9.06 -5.43
CA SER A 398 -4.70 10.10 -4.68
C SER A 398 -3.24 9.68 -4.43
N PRO A 399 -2.25 10.59 -4.54
CA PRO A 399 -0.82 10.22 -4.56
C PRO A 399 -0.37 9.39 -3.35
N GLN A 400 -0.95 9.64 -2.17
CA GLN A 400 -0.63 8.89 -0.95
C GLN A 400 -1.09 7.42 -0.98
N TYR A 401 -1.96 7.02 -1.91
CA TYR A 401 -2.38 5.62 -2.06
C TYR A 401 -1.23 4.70 -2.47
N SER A 402 -0.18 5.26 -3.08
CA SER A 402 1.05 4.51 -3.39
C SER A 402 1.72 3.92 -2.14
N LEU A 403 1.48 4.48 -0.94
CA LEU A 403 1.94 3.90 0.33
C LEU A 403 1.35 2.49 0.59
N TRP A 404 0.17 2.19 0.05
CA TRP A 404 -0.45 0.86 0.21
C TRP A 404 0.35 -0.24 -0.48
N LEU A 405 1.01 0.11 -1.59
CA LEU A 405 1.83 -0.82 -2.38
C LEU A 405 3.19 -1.09 -1.72
N VAL A 406 3.75 -0.14 -0.95
CA VAL A 406 5.12 -0.24 -0.42
C VAL A 406 5.36 -1.54 0.36
N PRO A 407 4.62 -1.88 1.43
CA PRO A 407 4.87 -3.10 2.19
C PRO A 407 4.60 -4.36 1.36
N LEU A 408 3.58 -4.33 0.49
CA LEU A 408 3.25 -5.46 -0.39
C LEU A 408 4.34 -5.70 -1.43
N ALA A 409 4.89 -4.63 -2.02
CA ALA A 409 5.99 -4.71 -2.97
C ALA A 409 7.26 -5.30 -2.32
N VAL A 410 7.60 -4.83 -1.12
CA VAL A 410 8.77 -5.34 -0.38
C VAL A 410 8.63 -6.83 -0.09
N LEU A 411 7.45 -7.29 0.31
CA LEU A 411 7.18 -8.71 0.59
C LEU A 411 7.05 -9.55 -0.69
N ALA A 412 6.55 -8.96 -1.78
CA ALA A 412 6.34 -9.66 -3.05
C ALA A 412 7.60 -9.75 -3.90
N LEU A 413 8.39 -8.68 -3.97
CA LEU A 413 9.50 -8.52 -4.91
C LEU A 413 10.67 -7.75 -4.26
N PRO A 414 11.43 -8.33 -3.31
CA PRO A 414 12.45 -7.62 -2.54
C PRO A 414 13.71 -7.28 -3.36
N ARG A 415 13.52 -6.61 -4.51
CA ARG A 415 14.59 -6.11 -5.40
C ARG A 415 14.83 -4.63 -5.07
N TRP A 416 15.66 -4.34 -4.06
CA TRP A 416 15.78 -3.02 -3.46
C TRP A 416 16.06 -1.88 -4.45
N LYS A 417 16.94 -2.07 -5.44
CA LYS A 417 17.22 -1.04 -6.47
C LYS A 417 15.98 -0.70 -7.28
N LEU A 418 15.26 -1.74 -7.72
CA LEU A 418 14.04 -1.58 -8.51
C LEU A 418 12.95 -0.90 -7.69
N LEU A 419 12.73 -1.35 -6.44
CA LEU A 419 11.70 -0.79 -5.59
C LEU A 419 11.99 0.65 -5.18
N LEU A 420 13.23 0.99 -4.80
CA LEU A 420 13.58 2.37 -4.47
C LEU A 420 13.52 3.28 -5.71
N ALA A 421 13.88 2.78 -6.90
CA ALA A 421 13.74 3.54 -8.15
C ALA A 421 12.27 3.83 -8.46
N TRP A 422 11.38 2.82 -8.34
CA TRP A 422 9.94 3.03 -8.49
C TRP A 422 9.41 4.02 -7.45
N MET A 423 9.74 3.83 -6.16
CA MET A 423 9.26 4.70 -5.07
C MET A 423 9.75 6.15 -5.24
N ALA A 424 10.98 6.35 -5.74
CA ALA A 424 11.50 7.69 -6.04
C ALA A 424 10.76 8.33 -7.21
N LEU A 425 10.53 7.56 -8.28
CA LEU A 425 9.78 8.02 -9.44
C LEU A 425 8.36 8.41 -9.07
N ASP A 426 7.66 7.58 -8.31
CA ASP A 426 6.28 7.83 -7.86
C ASP A 426 6.23 9.04 -6.90
N ALA A 427 7.18 9.17 -5.97
CA ALA A 427 7.29 10.35 -5.10
C ALA A 427 7.55 11.64 -5.89
N LEU A 428 8.30 11.57 -7.00
CA LEU A 428 8.58 12.72 -7.86
C LEU A 428 7.35 13.23 -8.63
N VAL A 429 6.29 12.43 -8.79
CA VAL A 429 5.00 12.90 -9.36
C VAL A 429 4.44 14.09 -8.56
N TRP A 430 4.77 14.18 -7.27
CA TRP A 430 4.36 15.28 -6.41
C TRP A 430 4.81 16.65 -6.91
N VAL A 431 5.97 16.74 -7.54
CA VAL A 431 6.53 18.01 -8.04
C VAL A 431 5.66 18.60 -9.16
N PRO A 432 5.50 17.97 -10.33
CA PRO A 432 4.68 18.53 -11.39
C PRO A 432 3.21 18.67 -10.98
N ARG A 433 2.69 17.82 -10.07
CA ARG A 433 1.36 17.95 -9.51
C ARG A 433 1.18 19.26 -8.72
N MET A 434 2.09 19.57 -7.82
CA MET A 434 2.01 20.80 -7.03
C MET A 434 2.17 22.06 -7.89
N TYR A 435 3.10 22.03 -8.83
CA TYR A 435 3.28 23.15 -9.77
C TYR A 435 2.13 23.29 -10.78
N PHE A 436 1.43 22.22 -11.12
CA PHE A 436 0.19 22.29 -11.88
C PHE A 436 -0.91 23.04 -11.06
N TYR A 437 -1.09 22.69 -9.79
CA TYR A 437 -2.05 23.39 -8.92
C TYR A 437 -1.66 24.85 -8.60
N LEU A 438 -0.40 25.19 -8.71
CA LEU A 438 0.07 26.58 -8.59
C LEU A 438 -0.49 27.46 -9.72
N GLY A 439 -0.72 26.88 -10.90
CA GLY A 439 -1.21 27.57 -12.09
C GLY A 439 -0.13 28.31 -12.87
N THR A 440 -0.25 28.33 -14.19
CA THR A 440 0.72 28.96 -15.11
C THR A 440 0.91 30.45 -14.86
N ASP A 441 -0.13 31.15 -14.44
CA ASP A 441 -0.10 32.59 -14.10
C ASP A 441 0.81 32.88 -12.89
N ASN A 442 1.02 31.89 -12.03
CA ASN A 442 1.90 31.96 -10.86
C ASN A 442 3.25 31.22 -11.09
N LYS A 443 3.68 31.08 -12.34
CA LYS A 443 4.89 30.33 -12.73
C LYS A 443 4.81 28.82 -12.43
N GLY A 444 3.62 28.27 -12.41
CA GLY A 444 3.39 26.83 -12.36
C GLY A 444 3.70 26.14 -13.69
N LEU A 445 3.68 24.82 -13.69
CA LEU A 445 3.93 24.01 -14.87
C LEU A 445 2.65 23.79 -15.69
N PRO A 446 2.76 23.73 -17.03
CA PRO A 446 1.69 23.19 -17.86
C PRO A 446 1.28 21.78 -17.43
N ILE A 447 -0.01 21.46 -17.64
CA ILE A 447 -0.59 20.18 -17.21
C ILE A 447 0.15 18.96 -17.78
N ASP A 448 0.74 19.07 -19.00
CA ASP A 448 1.42 17.97 -19.68
C ASP A 448 2.53 17.33 -18.87
N TRP A 449 3.27 18.10 -18.08
CA TRP A 449 4.31 17.58 -17.19
C TRP A 449 3.73 16.66 -16.11
N PHE A 450 2.58 17.06 -15.58
CA PHE A 450 1.89 16.25 -14.58
C PHE A 450 1.30 14.98 -15.19
N LEU A 451 0.64 15.08 -16.35
CA LEU A 451 0.08 13.93 -17.04
C LEU A 451 1.16 12.93 -17.47
N GLY A 452 2.31 13.42 -17.95
CA GLY A 452 3.47 12.59 -18.27
C GLY A 452 4.01 11.84 -17.05
N ALA A 453 4.09 12.51 -15.90
CA ALA A 453 4.50 11.89 -14.64
C ALA A 453 3.51 10.81 -14.16
N VAL A 454 2.20 11.03 -14.31
CA VAL A 454 1.15 10.03 -14.01
C VAL A 454 1.34 8.78 -14.86
N LEU A 455 1.51 8.93 -16.18
CA LEU A 455 1.73 7.77 -17.07
C LEU A 455 3.00 7.01 -16.73
N LEU A 456 4.07 7.71 -16.37
CA LEU A 456 5.33 7.08 -15.99
C LEU A 456 5.20 6.27 -14.70
N ARG A 457 4.46 6.80 -13.71
CA ARG A 457 4.10 6.07 -12.48
C ARG A 457 3.29 4.82 -12.80
N ASP A 458 2.25 4.94 -13.60
CA ASP A 458 1.37 3.82 -13.96
C ASP A 458 2.15 2.74 -14.72
N ALA A 459 3.00 3.13 -15.67
CA ALA A 459 3.89 2.21 -16.40
C ALA A 459 4.86 1.48 -15.46
N ALA A 460 5.41 2.18 -14.45
CA ALA A 460 6.30 1.57 -13.47
C ALA A 460 5.55 0.52 -12.61
N VAL A 461 4.34 0.82 -12.14
CA VAL A 461 3.51 -0.13 -11.37
C VAL A 461 3.12 -1.33 -12.25
N ILE A 462 2.74 -1.12 -13.51
CA ILE A 462 2.49 -2.20 -14.47
C ILE A 462 3.75 -3.06 -14.65
N GLY A 463 4.92 -2.43 -14.77
CA GLY A 463 6.21 -3.12 -14.85
C GLY A 463 6.46 -4.04 -13.65
N LEU A 464 6.17 -3.56 -12.43
CA LEU A 464 6.25 -4.39 -11.22
C LEU A 464 5.26 -5.57 -11.27
N CYS A 465 4.02 -5.34 -11.70
CA CYS A 465 3.02 -6.41 -11.88
C CYS A 465 3.53 -7.48 -12.86
N VAL A 466 4.11 -7.08 -13.99
CA VAL A 466 4.66 -8.01 -15.00
C VAL A 466 5.82 -8.83 -14.42
N ILE A 467 6.71 -8.21 -13.63
CA ILE A 467 7.83 -8.93 -13.00
C ILE A 467 7.30 -9.93 -11.97
N ILE A 468 6.34 -9.55 -11.13
CA ILE A 468 5.72 -10.43 -10.14
C ILE A 468 5.01 -11.60 -10.83
N LEU A 469 4.26 -11.36 -11.91
CA LEU A 469 3.64 -12.42 -12.69
C LEU A 469 4.68 -13.39 -13.28
N LYS A 470 5.80 -12.87 -13.81
CA LYS A 470 6.89 -13.70 -14.28
C LYS A 470 7.50 -14.56 -13.17
N GLU A 471 7.70 -14.02 -11.96
CA GLU A 471 8.21 -14.79 -10.82
C GLU A 471 7.22 -15.85 -10.32
N ILE A 472 5.89 -15.62 -10.43
CA ILE A 472 4.87 -16.63 -10.11
C ILE A 472 4.98 -17.83 -11.03
N TYR A 473 5.22 -17.62 -12.33
CA TYR A 473 5.36 -18.72 -13.32
C TYR A 473 6.79 -19.28 -13.41
N HIS A 474 7.79 -18.54 -12.88
CA HIS A 474 9.21 -18.93 -12.81
C HIS A 474 9.71 -18.80 -11.37
N PRO A 475 9.28 -19.70 -10.46
CA PRO A 475 9.58 -19.61 -9.03
C PRO A 475 11.07 -19.67 -8.70
N GLU A 476 11.90 -20.18 -9.61
CA GLU A 476 13.37 -20.16 -9.51
C GLU A 476 13.97 -18.72 -9.55
N ARG A 477 13.22 -17.74 -10.03
CA ARG A 477 13.64 -16.34 -10.07
C ARG A 477 13.18 -15.52 -8.86
N ASP A 478 12.31 -16.11 -8.02
CA ASP A 478 11.79 -15.48 -6.82
C ASP A 478 12.86 -15.48 -5.72
N LEU A 479 13.36 -14.28 -5.37
CA LEU A 479 14.43 -14.12 -4.37
C LEU A 479 14.02 -14.64 -2.98
N VAL A 480 12.73 -14.59 -2.63
CA VAL A 480 12.27 -15.12 -1.34
C VAL A 480 12.39 -16.63 -1.31
N ARG A 481 11.95 -17.32 -2.36
CA ARG A 481 12.09 -18.77 -2.49
C ARG A 481 13.55 -19.21 -2.61
N ALA A 482 14.35 -18.45 -3.34
CA ALA A 482 15.78 -18.70 -3.47
C ALA A 482 16.55 -18.59 -2.14
N SER A 483 16.01 -17.87 -1.15
CA SER A 483 16.58 -17.78 0.20
C SER A 483 16.16 -18.93 1.14
N GLY A 484 15.38 -19.90 0.64
CA GLY A 484 14.92 -21.07 1.41
C GLY A 484 13.57 -20.90 2.11
N ASP A 485 12.89 -19.75 1.93
CA ASP A 485 11.53 -19.54 2.44
C ASP A 485 10.52 -19.71 1.30
N GLU A 486 9.63 -20.69 1.39
CA GLU A 486 8.59 -20.87 0.35
C GLU A 486 7.61 -19.69 0.31
N ASP A 487 7.05 -19.31 1.44
CA ASP A 487 6.20 -18.13 1.61
C ASP A 487 6.18 -17.69 3.08
N PRO A 488 6.83 -16.58 3.45
CA PRO A 488 6.79 -16.03 4.81
C PRO A 488 5.39 -15.70 5.31
N LEU A 489 4.45 -15.45 4.38
CA LEU A 489 3.03 -15.21 4.66
C LEU A 489 2.16 -16.45 4.57
N ALA A 490 2.72 -17.65 4.42
CA ALA A 490 1.92 -18.87 4.31
C ALA A 490 0.99 -19.06 5.54
N GLY A 491 1.47 -18.79 6.75
CA GLY A 491 0.69 -18.93 7.97
C GLY A 491 0.11 -20.33 8.13
N VAL A 492 -1.23 -20.44 8.14
CA VAL A 492 -1.94 -21.72 8.21
C VAL A 492 -1.81 -22.57 6.93
N LEU A 493 -1.25 -22.01 5.86
CA LEU A 493 -1.03 -22.69 4.58
C LEU A 493 0.37 -23.33 4.49
N ALA A 494 1.28 -23.08 5.45
CA ALA A 494 2.67 -23.53 5.38
C ALA A 494 2.79 -25.03 5.13
N ASP A 495 2.04 -25.83 5.88
CA ASP A 495 2.06 -27.30 5.81
C ASP A 495 0.88 -27.87 4.99
N ALA A 496 0.21 -27.03 4.19
CA ALA A 496 -0.95 -27.44 3.44
C ALA A 496 -0.58 -27.89 2.02
N PRO A 497 -1.29 -28.91 1.47
CA PRO A 497 -1.05 -29.37 0.12
C PRO A 497 -1.27 -28.24 -0.89
N ASP A 498 -0.50 -28.28 -1.98
CA ASP A 498 -0.72 -27.41 -3.14
C ASP A 498 -1.52 -28.17 -4.20
N ARG A 499 -2.77 -27.75 -4.43
CA ARG A 499 -3.67 -28.35 -5.42
C ARG A 499 -3.92 -27.34 -6.54
N GLN A 500 -3.33 -27.59 -7.71
CA GLN A 500 -3.71 -26.81 -8.89
C GLN A 500 -5.17 -27.11 -9.25
N ILE A 501 -6.05 -26.09 -9.14
CA ILE A 501 -7.50 -26.26 -9.35
C ILE A 501 -7.86 -26.13 -10.83
N VAL A 502 -7.19 -25.21 -11.54
CA VAL A 502 -7.37 -25.00 -12.97
C VAL A 502 -6.12 -25.47 -13.70
N THR A 503 -6.25 -26.52 -14.47
CA THR A 503 -5.16 -26.99 -15.35
C THR A 503 -5.26 -26.23 -16.67
N PRO A 504 -4.27 -25.39 -17.05
CA PRO A 504 -4.27 -24.77 -18.36
C PRO A 504 -4.30 -25.84 -19.44
N ALA A 505 -5.13 -25.66 -20.47
CA ALA A 505 -5.14 -26.56 -21.62
C ALA A 505 -3.71 -26.69 -22.15
N ARG A 506 -3.13 -27.88 -22.02
CA ARG A 506 -1.79 -28.18 -22.56
C ARG A 506 -1.89 -27.98 -24.07
N ARG A 507 -1.25 -26.98 -24.63
CA ARG A 507 -0.99 -26.95 -26.06
C ARG A 507 -0.10 -28.17 -26.32
N GLU A 508 -0.67 -29.25 -26.86
CA GLU A 508 0.14 -30.32 -27.42
C GLU A 508 1.09 -29.68 -28.43
N PRO A 509 2.40 -29.92 -28.31
CA PRO A 509 3.31 -29.53 -29.37
C PRO A 509 2.82 -30.26 -30.62
N LEU A 510 2.50 -29.50 -31.68
CA LEU A 510 2.23 -30.02 -33.00
C LEU A 510 3.37 -30.99 -33.31
N HIS A 511 3.13 -32.29 -33.12
CA HIS A 511 4.00 -33.32 -33.58
C HIS A 511 4.10 -33.12 -35.07
N ARG A 512 5.26 -32.64 -35.56
CA ARG A 512 5.63 -32.72 -36.95
C ARG A 512 5.34 -34.15 -37.38
N MET A 513 4.31 -34.33 -38.21
CA MET A 513 4.11 -35.54 -38.96
C MET A 513 5.43 -35.82 -39.69
N ARG A 514 6.19 -36.80 -39.24
CA ARG A 514 7.25 -37.38 -40.05
C ARG A 514 6.57 -38.00 -41.25
N PRO A 515 7.04 -37.71 -42.47
CA PRO A 515 6.54 -38.44 -43.65
C PRO A 515 6.83 -39.91 -43.45
N ARG A 516 5.83 -40.74 -43.64
CA ARG A 516 5.98 -42.19 -43.78
C ARG A 516 6.88 -42.41 -45.00
N SER A 517 8.10 -42.87 -44.82
CA SER A 517 8.90 -43.44 -45.88
C SER A 517 8.42 -44.89 -46.09
N ASP A 518 7.62 -45.07 -47.15
CA ASP A 518 7.44 -46.35 -47.81
C ASP A 518 8.79 -46.75 -48.42
N ALA A 519 9.36 -47.83 -47.98
CA ALA A 519 10.34 -48.63 -48.73
C ALA A 519 10.38 -50.06 -48.15
N GLY A 520 9.69 -50.98 -48.76
CA GLY A 520 10.35 -51.97 -49.62
C GLY A 520 10.79 -53.18 -48.87
N ASP A 521 9.94 -54.17 -48.93
CA ASP A 521 10.14 -55.60 -48.77
C ASP A 521 11.41 -56.11 -49.51
N HIS A 522 12.32 -56.82 -48.81
CA HIS A 522 13.12 -57.89 -49.45
C HIS A 522 13.51 -58.99 -48.42
N ARG A 523 12.95 -60.12 -48.68
CA ARG A 523 13.30 -61.44 -48.17
C ARG A 523 14.78 -61.81 -48.42
N SER A 524 15.42 -62.49 -47.51
CA SER A 524 16.15 -63.74 -47.79
C SER A 524 16.69 -64.42 -46.48
N ARG A 525 16.11 -65.49 -46.10
CA ARG A 525 16.70 -66.89 -45.99
C ARG A 525 17.97 -66.97 -45.17
N THR A 526 17.81 -67.78 -44.11
CA THR A 526 18.83 -68.57 -43.41
C THR A 526 19.64 -69.48 -44.34
N PRO A 527 20.83 -70.00 -43.92
CA PRO A 527 20.86 -71.21 -43.04
C PRO A 527 22.08 -71.30 -42.11
N ASP A 528 21.82 -72.07 -41.05
CA ASP A 528 22.60 -73.15 -40.34
C ASP A 528 24.10 -73.03 -40.08
N ALA A 529 24.42 -73.39 -38.78
CA ALA A 529 25.40 -74.37 -38.27
C ALA A 529 26.89 -73.98 -38.25
N VAL A 530 27.48 -73.90 -37.10
CA VAL A 530 28.25 -74.86 -36.29
C VAL A 530 28.53 -74.24 -34.92
#